data_21a421fdec9062951325fa1020a9b104
#
_entry.id   21a421fdec9062951325fa1020a9b104
#
_cell.length_a   1.000
_cell.length_b   1.000
_cell.length_c   1.000
_cell.angle_alpha   90.00
_cell.angle_beta   90.00
_cell.angle_gamma   90.00
#
_symmetry.space_group_name_H-M   'P 1'
#
loop_
_entity.id
_entity.type
_entity.pdbx_description
1 polymer ?
#
loop_
_entity_poly.entity_id
_entity_poly.type
_entity_poly.pdbx_seq_one_letter_code
_entity_poly.pdbx_strand_id
1 'polypeptide(L)'
;MALAVCWSVAASLAASVAAASLAAAPPPKPAIRTIKVAVWAEAADGASPEANLAAKDLTATLAGMESRVVDVKGPGGDLMLVAVLDLAGDLSLAEPAKEALAADIDKLPPRTSVAIMRAQDGAKVLADPGTDRTAAVSAVRDLPVSGKAALLNTVETVTRLADSILAKTNVRVAVLYVTDSEPENYREDYTNPVINSSDTHDLSRKFPEALIQDKISKVAAVMAQRQAPLFVVHLRYRSDRLGEAYQSGLKQLAEVTGGTAIFCRSSEEIASAIHRALGLITSSYSVAVALPELRAKSFDLRLDTGGKYTLTYRTRFVLKER
;
A
#
# COMPACT_ATOMS: atom_id res chain seq x y z
N MET A 1 69.49 -42.59 42.64
CA MET A 1 70.79 -42.41 41.93
C MET A 1 70.54 -42.34 40.43
N ALA A 2 71.25 -41.45 39.81
CA ALA A 2 71.43 -41.21 38.36
C ALA A 2 70.31 -40.43 37.70
N LEU A 3 70.44 -39.20 37.53
CA LEU A 3 71.10 -38.28 36.64
C LEU A 3 70.45 -38.19 35.24
N ALA A 4 69.78 -37.07 35.02
CA ALA A 4 69.23 -36.57 33.83
C ALA A 4 70.29 -36.01 32.89
N VAL A 5 70.09 -36.11 31.58
CA VAL A 5 70.78 -35.33 30.60
C VAL A 5 69.76 -34.69 29.70
N CYS A 6 69.74 -33.35 29.77
CA CYS A 6 69.05 -32.47 28.83
C CYS A 6 69.71 -32.46 27.45
N TRP A 7 68.90 -32.50 26.39
CA TRP A 7 69.29 -31.97 25.08
C TRP A 7 68.16 -31.12 24.55
N SER A 8 68.47 -29.85 24.50
CA SER A 8 67.70 -28.80 23.88
C SER A 8 67.96 -28.79 22.36
N VAL A 9 66.91 -28.96 21.58
CA VAL A 9 66.93 -28.72 20.13
C VAL A 9 66.07 -27.46 19.89
N ALA A 10 66.77 -26.39 19.56
CA ALA A 10 66.15 -25.14 19.08
C ALA A 10 65.74 -25.32 17.59
N ALA A 11 64.45 -25.42 17.33
CA ALA A 11 63.92 -25.34 15.98
C ALA A 11 63.41 -23.92 15.71
N SER A 12 64.15 -23.21 14.89
CA SER A 12 63.78 -21.89 14.35
C SER A 12 62.67 -22.04 13.30
N LEU A 13 61.44 -21.73 13.61
CA LEU A 13 60.37 -21.59 12.64
C LEU A 13 60.40 -20.14 12.13
N ALA A 14 60.88 -19.96 10.90
CA ALA A 14 60.71 -18.73 10.12
C ALA A 14 59.22 -18.66 9.66
N ALA A 15 58.41 -17.84 10.30
CA ALA A 15 57.07 -17.57 9.86
C ALA A 15 57.10 -16.52 8.74
N SER A 16 56.94 -16.99 7.49
CA SER A 16 56.68 -16.14 6.33
C SER A 16 55.26 -15.58 6.39
N VAL A 17 55.14 -14.32 6.81
CA VAL A 17 53.89 -13.59 6.75
C VAL A 17 53.64 -13.20 5.29
N ALA A 18 52.80 -13.98 4.61
CA ALA A 18 52.24 -13.61 3.32
C ALA A 18 51.20 -12.49 3.60
N ALA A 19 51.56 -11.24 3.31
CA ALA A 19 50.64 -10.12 3.29
C ALA A 19 49.68 -10.32 2.11
N ALA A 20 48.52 -10.96 2.40
CA ALA A 20 47.42 -10.96 1.46
C ALA A 20 46.88 -9.53 1.39
N SER A 21 47.16 -8.86 0.29
CA SER A 21 46.57 -7.57 -0.06
C SER A 21 45.02 -7.79 -0.17
N LEU A 22 44.28 -7.41 0.84
CA LEU A 22 42.83 -7.26 0.74
C LEU A 22 42.57 -6.13 -0.27
N ALA A 23 42.37 -6.48 -1.53
CA ALA A 23 41.80 -5.56 -2.48
C ALA A 23 40.43 -5.11 -1.94
N ALA A 24 40.34 -3.85 -1.49
CA ALA A 24 39.12 -3.26 -1.04
C ALA A 24 38.07 -3.42 -2.16
N ALA A 25 36.97 -4.10 -1.88
CA ALA A 25 35.87 -4.18 -2.83
C ALA A 25 35.47 -2.76 -3.26
N PRO A 26 35.24 -2.53 -4.54
CA PRO A 26 34.84 -1.20 -5.00
C PRO A 26 33.60 -0.74 -4.22
N PRO A 27 33.53 0.55 -3.83
CA PRO A 27 32.39 1.04 -3.06
C PRO A 27 31.10 0.72 -3.82
N PRO A 28 30.05 0.27 -3.13
CA PRO A 28 28.78 -0.05 -3.75
C PRO A 28 28.30 1.19 -4.51
N LYS A 29 27.94 1.00 -5.80
CA LYS A 29 27.36 2.08 -6.59
C LYS A 29 26.19 2.68 -5.82
N PRO A 30 26.10 4.02 -5.71
CA PRO A 30 25.00 4.66 -4.98
C PRO A 30 23.68 4.12 -5.54
N ALA A 31 22.84 3.60 -4.66
CA ALA A 31 21.54 3.07 -5.05
C ALA A 31 20.72 4.21 -5.67
N ILE A 32 20.32 4.03 -6.92
CA ILE A 32 19.48 5.01 -7.63
C ILE A 32 18.16 5.09 -6.85
N ARG A 33 17.85 6.28 -6.34
CA ARG A 33 16.53 6.52 -5.75
C ARG A 33 15.49 6.37 -6.84
N THR A 34 14.41 5.66 -6.54
CA THR A 34 13.31 5.45 -7.47
C THR A 34 11.98 5.79 -6.81
N ILE A 35 11.03 6.21 -7.63
CA ILE A 35 9.61 6.17 -7.28
C ILE A 35 8.98 4.98 -8.00
N LYS A 36 8.03 4.32 -7.34
CA LYS A 36 7.25 3.24 -7.93
C LYS A 36 5.80 3.71 -8.04
N VAL A 37 5.21 3.50 -9.19
CA VAL A 37 3.83 3.92 -9.48
C VAL A 37 3.05 2.75 -10.05
N ALA A 38 1.81 2.57 -9.56
CA ALA A 38 0.85 1.65 -10.17
C ALA A 38 0.30 2.27 -11.45
N VAL A 39 0.28 1.48 -12.53
CA VAL A 39 -0.13 1.90 -13.86
C VAL A 39 -1.07 0.85 -14.43
N TRP A 40 -2.15 1.28 -15.02
CA TRP A 40 -3.02 0.45 -15.87
C TRP A 40 -2.80 0.89 -17.31
N ALA A 41 -2.63 -0.08 -18.19
CA ALA A 41 -2.38 0.15 -19.60
C ALA A 41 -3.46 -0.56 -20.42
N GLU A 42 -4.10 0.19 -21.30
CA GLU A 42 -5.06 -0.30 -22.27
C GLU A 42 -4.51 -0.05 -23.66
N ALA A 43 -4.65 -1.00 -24.59
CA ALA A 43 -4.23 -0.81 -25.96
C ALA A 43 -5.02 0.34 -26.59
N ALA A 44 -4.33 1.25 -27.28
CA ALA A 44 -4.97 2.45 -27.87
C ALA A 44 -6.01 2.10 -28.95
N ASP A 45 -5.85 0.95 -29.58
CA ASP A 45 -6.76 0.43 -30.62
C ASP A 45 -7.91 -0.41 -30.07
N GLY A 46 -7.94 -0.65 -28.76
CA GLY A 46 -8.94 -1.51 -28.10
C GLY A 46 -8.87 -3.00 -28.50
N ALA A 47 -7.86 -3.39 -29.29
CA ALA A 47 -7.83 -4.69 -29.94
C ALA A 47 -7.19 -5.81 -29.11
N SER A 48 -6.49 -5.49 -28.02
CA SER A 48 -5.85 -6.51 -27.19
C SER A 48 -6.12 -6.28 -25.71
N PRO A 49 -6.68 -7.27 -24.98
CA PRO A 49 -6.88 -7.15 -23.53
C PRO A 49 -5.56 -7.25 -22.73
N GLU A 50 -4.45 -7.67 -23.34
CA GLU A 50 -3.18 -7.86 -22.67
C GLU A 50 -2.12 -6.87 -23.21
N ALA A 51 -2.05 -5.70 -22.60
CA ALA A 51 -0.91 -4.82 -22.79
C ALA A 51 0.35 -5.52 -22.24
N ASN A 52 1.39 -5.65 -23.05
CA ASN A 52 2.71 -6.11 -22.59
C ASN A 52 3.64 -4.91 -22.48
N LEU A 53 3.47 -4.13 -21.43
CA LEU A 53 4.22 -2.91 -21.18
C LEU A 53 5.63 -3.24 -20.68
N ALA A 54 6.64 -2.86 -21.42
CA ALA A 54 8.04 -3.03 -21.05
C ALA A 54 8.73 -1.66 -20.83
N ALA A 55 9.82 -1.65 -20.08
CA ALA A 55 10.55 -0.41 -19.78
C ALA A 55 11.01 0.36 -21.03
N LYS A 56 11.33 -0.35 -22.12
CA LYS A 56 11.73 0.23 -23.41
C LYS A 56 10.59 0.94 -24.15
N ASP A 57 9.33 0.63 -23.79
CA ASP A 57 8.14 1.21 -24.42
C ASP A 57 7.66 2.46 -23.68
N LEU A 58 8.34 2.84 -22.59
CA LEU A 58 8.00 3.96 -21.75
C LEU A 58 9.07 5.03 -21.72
N THR A 59 8.67 6.27 -21.94
CA THR A 59 9.43 7.46 -21.54
C THR A 59 8.80 8.09 -20.31
N ALA A 60 9.64 8.64 -19.43
CA ALA A 60 9.17 9.26 -18.19
C ALA A 60 9.71 10.69 -18.07
N THR A 61 8.88 11.61 -17.65
CA THR A 61 9.25 12.99 -17.32
C THR A 61 8.83 13.29 -15.88
N LEU A 62 9.78 13.75 -15.07
CA LEU A 62 9.58 14.16 -13.68
C LEU A 62 9.85 15.65 -13.53
N ALA A 63 8.88 16.41 -13.05
CA ALA A 63 9.00 17.88 -12.92
C ALA A 63 9.51 18.58 -14.20
N GLY A 64 9.09 18.09 -15.38
CA GLY A 64 9.53 18.62 -16.67
C GLY A 64 10.91 18.13 -17.16
N MET A 65 11.61 17.32 -16.36
CA MET A 65 12.91 16.74 -16.72
C MET A 65 12.74 15.29 -17.15
N GLU A 66 13.43 14.89 -18.22
CA GLU A 66 13.47 13.48 -18.63
C GLU A 66 14.07 12.62 -17.52
N SER A 67 13.48 11.46 -17.27
CA SER A 67 13.93 10.54 -16.27
C SER A 67 13.87 9.09 -16.77
N ARG A 68 14.80 8.28 -16.30
CA ARG A 68 14.93 6.89 -16.73
C ARG A 68 13.87 6.01 -16.09
N VAL A 69 13.14 5.23 -16.88
CA VAL A 69 12.37 4.07 -16.41
C VAL A 69 13.36 2.95 -16.07
N VAL A 70 13.40 2.57 -14.80
CA VAL A 70 14.39 1.60 -14.27
C VAL A 70 13.88 0.18 -14.41
N ASP A 71 12.58 -0.03 -14.11
CA ASP A 71 11.95 -1.36 -14.11
C ASP A 71 10.44 -1.25 -14.37
N VAL A 72 9.86 -2.28 -14.98
CA VAL A 72 8.43 -2.44 -15.17
C VAL A 72 8.05 -3.87 -14.82
N LYS A 73 7.12 -4.01 -13.87
CA LYS A 73 6.57 -5.30 -13.46
C LYS A 73 5.12 -5.39 -13.88
N GLY A 74 4.83 -6.37 -14.72
CA GLY A 74 3.48 -6.61 -15.24
C GLY A 74 2.60 -7.45 -14.30
N PRO A 75 1.35 -7.67 -14.71
CA PRO A 75 0.34 -8.44 -13.97
C PRO A 75 0.77 -9.87 -13.60
N GLY A 76 1.56 -10.54 -14.45
CA GLY A 76 2.10 -11.88 -14.17
C GLY A 76 3.26 -11.93 -13.16
N GLY A 77 3.76 -10.79 -12.68
CA GLY A 77 4.84 -10.69 -11.70
C GLY A 77 4.35 -10.89 -10.25
N ASP A 78 5.34 -10.98 -9.33
CA ASP A 78 5.04 -11.11 -7.90
C ASP A 78 4.24 -9.92 -7.38
N LEU A 79 3.20 -10.24 -6.60
CA LEU A 79 2.31 -9.27 -5.96
C LEU A 79 2.23 -9.57 -4.46
N MET A 80 2.33 -8.53 -3.65
CA MET A 80 1.99 -8.53 -2.23
C MET A 80 0.67 -7.79 -2.05
N LEU A 81 -0.38 -8.50 -1.67
CA LEU A 81 -1.65 -7.94 -1.27
C LEU A 81 -1.73 -7.84 0.25
N VAL A 82 -1.93 -6.64 0.76
CA VAL A 82 -2.29 -6.42 2.17
C VAL A 82 -3.79 -6.16 2.23
N ALA A 83 -4.57 -7.17 2.55
CA ALA A 83 -6.01 -7.07 2.73
C ALA A 83 -6.34 -6.73 4.18
N VAL A 84 -7.07 -5.64 4.38
CA VAL A 84 -7.43 -5.10 5.70
C VAL A 84 -8.93 -5.11 5.84
N LEU A 85 -9.42 -5.81 6.86
CA LEU A 85 -10.83 -5.84 7.18
C LEU A 85 -11.11 -4.88 8.34
N ASP A 86 -12.08 -4.01 8.14
CA ASP A 86 -12.55 -3.01 9.09
C ASP A 86 -14.07 -3.13 9.22
N LEU A 87 -14.51 -4.27 9.77
CA LEU A 87 -15.89 -4.73 9.82
C LEU A 87 -16.37 -4.74 11.27
N ALA A 88 -17.08 -3.71 11.69
CA ALA A 88 -17.43 -3.52 13.10
C ALA A 88 -18.93 -3.40 13.37
N GLY A 89 -19.76 -3.17 12.36
CA GLY A 89 -21.12 -2.73 12.59
C GLY A 89 -22.21 -3.74 12.20
N ASP A 90 -22.24 -4.15 10.95
CA ASP A 90 -23.40 -4.80 10.35
C ASP A 90 -23.07 -6.19 9.81
N LEU A 91 -23.54 -7.23 10.52
CA LEU A 91 -23.36 -8.62 10.11
C LEU A 91 -23.94 -8.91 8.72
N SER A 92 -25.03 -8.23 8.35
CA SER A 92 -25.66 -8.43 7.05
C SER A 92 -24.80 -7.97 5.86
N LEU A 93 -23.83 -7.10 6.12
CA LEU A 93 -22.83 -6.63 5.14
C LEU A 93 -21.50 -7.37 5.33
N ALA A 94 -21.11 -7.61 6.57
CA ALA A 94 -19.81 -8.16 6.91
C ALA A 94 -19.67 -9.62 6.47
N GLU A 95 -20.68 -10.48 6.70
CA GLU A 95 -20.61 -11.89 6.32
C GLU A 95 -20.53 -12.09 4.78
N PRO A 96 -21.37 -11.45 3.95
CA PRO A 96 -21.17 -11.49 2.49
C PRO A 96 -19.80 -10.99 2.04
N ALA A 97 -19.25 -9.94 2.71
CA ALA A 97 -17.94 -9.41 2.37
C ALA A 97 -16.81 -10.40 2.70
N LYS A 98 -16.87 -11.05 3.86
CA LYS A 98 -15.92 -12.08 4.27
C LYS A 98 -15.93 -13.26 3.31
N GLU A 99 -17.11 -13.80 2.97
CA GLU A 99 -17.23 -14.92 2.05
C GLU A 99 -16.75 -14.57 0.64
N ALA A 100 -17.11 -13.39 0.10
CA ALA A 100 -16.66 -12.94 -1.20
C ALA A 100 -15.13 -12.76 -1.24
N LEU A 101 -14.56 -12.10 -0.22
CA LEU A 101 -13.10 -11.89 -0.15
C LEU A 101 -12.36 -13.24 -0.02
N ALA A 102 -12.82 -14.15 0.82
CA ALA A 102 -12.25 -15.48 1.00
C ALA A 102 -12.25 -16.27 -0.31
N ALA A 103 -13.39 -16.28 -1.01
CA ALA A 103 -13.55 -16.98 -2.30
C ALA A 103 -12.66 -16.39 -3.41
N ASP A 104 -12.45 -15.09 -3.41
CA ASP A 104 -11.61 -14.45 -4.42
C ASP A 104 -10.10 -14.55 -4.09
N ILE A 105 -9.72 -14.58 -2.78
CA ILE A 105 -8.34 -14.88 -2.38
C ILE A 105 -7.89 -16.24 -2.93
N ASP A 106 -8.72 -17.27 -2.90
CA ASP A 106 -8.40 -18.59 -3.45
C ASP A 106 -8.08 -18.57 -4.95
N LYS A 107 -8.68 -17.63 -5.68
CA LYS A 107 -8.54 -17.50 -7.13
C LYS A 107 -7.41 -16.56 -7.58
N LEU A 108 -6.74 -15.89 -6.65
CA LEU A 108 -5.66 -14.98 -7.01
C LEU A 108 -4.51 -15.70 -7.74
N PRO A 109 -3.77 -15.02 -8.62
CA PRO A 109 -2.63 -15.59 -9.31
C PRO A 109 -1.64 -16.27 -8.34
N PRO A 110 -0.99 -17.38 -8.71
CA PRO A 110 -0.11 -18.15 -7.79
C PRO A 110 1.04 -17.34 -7.19
N ARG A 111 1.51 -16.31 -7.90
CA ARG A 111 2.60 -15.43 -7.45
C ARG A 111 2.12 -14.25 -6.60
N THR A 112 0.93 -14.32 -6.04
CA THR A 112 0.39 -13.31 -5.12
C THR A 112 0.56 -13.80 -3.69
N SER A 113 1.33 -13.10 -2.87
CA SER A 113 1.36 -13.28 -1.42
C SER A 113 0.27 -12.42 -0.79
N VAL A 114 -0.46 -12.98 0.16
CA VAL A 114 -1.56 -12.29 0.84
C VAL A 114 -1.27 -12.19 2.32
N ALA A 115 -1.34 -10.98 2.85
CA ALA A 115 -1.39 -10.70 4.28
C ALA A 115 -2.80 -10.27 4.66
N ILE A 116 -3.32 -10.78 5.76
CA ILE A 116 -4.62 -10.37 6.32
C ILE A 116 -4.39 -9.57 7.58
N MET A 117 -5.01 -8.40 7.63
CA MET A 117 -5.02 -7.54 8.81
C MET A 117 -6.46 -7.19 9.20
N ARG A 118 -6.67 -6.92 10.47
CA ARG A 118 -7.89 -6.23 10.95
C ARG A 118 -7.54 -4.79 11.31
N ALA A 119 -8.51 -3.90 11.17
CA ALA A 119 -8.39 -2.51 11.57
C ALA A 119 -9.25 -2.14 12.79
N GLN A 120 -10.26 -2.95 13.14
CA GLN A 120 -11.10 -2.71 14.32
C GLN A 120 -10.22 -2.62 15.58
N ASP A 121 -10.45 -1.58 16.38
CA ASP A 121 -9.69 -1.28 17.61
C ASP A 121 -8.16 -1.16 17.38
N GLY A 122 -7.74 -0.84 16.14
CA GLY A 122 -6.35 -0.69 15.74
C GLY A 122 -5.84 -1.79 14.81
N ALA A 123 -4.77 -1.49 14.09
CA ALA A 123 -4.20 -2.40 13.10
C ALA A 123 -3.54 -3.62 13.75
N LYS A 124 -3.98 -4.83 13.37
CA LYS A 124 -3.42 -6.11 13.82
C LYS A 124 -3.29 -7.08 12.65
N VAL A 125 -2.14 -7.74 12.53
CA VAL A 125 -1.93 -8.84 11.57
C VAL A 125 -2.66 -10.08 12.08
N LEU A 126 -3.43 -10.72 11.20
CA LEU A 126 -4.14 -11.97 11.44
C LEU A 126 -3.49 -13.14 10.71
N ALA A 127 -3.02 -12.90 9.48
CA ALA A 127 -2.21 -13.84 8.72
C ALA A 127 -1.02 -13.12 8.09
N ASP A 128 0.16 -13.68 8.29
CA ASP A 128 1.39 -13.18 7.70
C ASP A 128 1.40 -13.36 6.17
N PRO A 129 2.18 -12.54 5.44
CA PRO A 129 2.28 -12.65 4.01
C PRO A 129 2.75 -14.03 3.56
N GLY A 130 1.93 -14.71 2.77
CA GLY A 130 2.23 -16.03 2.24
C GLY A 130 1.53 -16.30 0.93
N THR A 131 1.99 -17.31 0.21
CA THR A 131 1.33 -17.85 -0.98
C THR A 131 0.35 -18.98 -0.64
N ASP A 132 0.44 -19.53 0.58
CA ASP A 132 -0.56 -20.45 1.12
C ASP A 132 -1.84 -19.67 1.44
N ARG A 133 -2.91 -20.01 0.71
CA ARG A 133 -4.21 -19.35 0.83
C ARG A 133 -4.99 -19.76 2.07
N THR A 134 -4.74 -20.96 2.57
CA THR A 134 -5.51 -21.56 3.69
C THR A 134 -5.53 -20.65 4.91
N ALA A 135 -4.36 -20.17 5.34
CA ALA A 135 -4.25 -19.29 6.49
C ALA A 135 -4.94 -17.94 6.26
N ALA A 136 -4.81 -17.38 5.05
CA ALA A 136 -5.46 -16.12 4.71
C ALA A 136 -7.00 -16.24 4.66
N VAL A 137 -7.51 -17.30 4.04
CA VAL A 137 -8.95 -17.59 3.95
C VAL A 137 -9.55 -17.83 5.34
N SER A 138 -8.90 -18.64 6.18
CA SER A 138 -9.34 -18.87 7.56
C SER A 138 -9.35 -17.55 8.35
N ALA A 139 -8.30 -16.74 8.26
CA ALA A 139 -8.23 -15.46 8.96
C ALA A 139 -9.35 -14.48 8.55
N VAL A 140 -9.80 -14.52 7.28
CA VAL A 140 -10.93 -13.72 6.81
C VAL A 140 -12.24 -14.26 7.37
N ARG A 141 -12.50 -15.57 7.28
CA ARG A 141 -13.75 -16.19 7.73
C ARG A 141 -13.93 -16.11 9.24
N ASP A 142 -12.86 -16.32 9.99
CA ASP A 142 -12.87 -16.34 11.45
C ASP A 142 -12.84 -14.96 12.09
N LEU A 143 -12.73 -13.87 11.26
CA LEU A 143 -12.71 -12.51 11.80
C LEU A 143 -14.01 -12.21 12.57
N PRO A 144 -13.94 -11.85 13.86
CA PRO A 144 -15.10 -11.39 14.58
C PRO A 144 -15.54 -10.01 14.09
N VAL A 145 -16.85 -9.85 13.85
CA VAL A 145 -17.46 -8.56 13.51
C VAL A 145 -17.83 -7.86 14.81
N SER A 146 -16.87 -7.17 15.39
CA SER A 146 -17.02 -6.48 16.68
C SER A 146 -15.94 -5.44 16.86
N GLY A 147 -16.11 -4.54 17.82
CA GLY A 147 -15.16 -3.47 18.11
C GLY A 147 -15.54 -2.16 17.42
N LYS A 148 -14.60 -1.24 17.33
CA LYS A 148 -14.77 0.07 16.71
C LYS A 148 -14.04 0.11 15.36
N ALA A 149 -14.76 0.47 14.29
CA ALA A 149 -14.14 0.67 12.99
C ALA A 149 -13.08 1.79 13.06
N ALA A 150 -11.95 1.57 12.43
CA ALA A 150 -10.78 2.43 12.62
C ALA A 150 -9.95 2.67 11.33
N LEU A 151 -10.59 2.66 10.14
CA LEU A 151 -9.90 2.91 8.85
C LEU A 151 -9.05 4.18 8.92
N LEU A 152 -9.65 5.34 9.27
CA LEU A 152 -8.91 6.62 9.29
C LEU A 152 -7.76 6.66 10.31
N ASN A 153 -7.82 5.82 11.35
CA ASN A 153 -6.78 5.75 12.39
C ASN A 153 -5.66 4.75 12.04
N THR A 154 -5.93 3.80 11.15
CA THR A 154 -5.01 2.70 10.82
C THR A 154 -4.39 2.82 9.43
N VAL A 155 -5.04 3.51 8.48
CA VAL A 155 -4.65 3.55 7.07
C VAL A 155 -3.24 4.10 6.87
N GLU A 156 -2.81 5.07 7.65
CA GLU A 156 -1.42 5.57 7.61
C GLU A 156 -0.41 4.48 7.99
N THR A 157 -0.67 3.77 9.08
CA THR A 157 0.24 2.72 9.58
C THR A 157 0.34 1.56 8.59
N VAL A 158 -0.79 1.11 8.05
CA VAL A 158 -0.84 0.02 7.07
C VAL A 158 -0.14 0.40 5.77
N THR A 159 -0.40 1.59 5.24
CA THR A 159 0.25 2.04 4.00
C THR A 159 1.73 2.32 4.19
N ARG A 160 2.17 2.76 5.38
CA ARG A 160 3.59 2.88 5.73
C ARG A 160 4.28 1.51 5.74
N LEU A 161 3.61 0.47 6.26
CA LEU A 161 4.11 -0.90 6.19
C LEU A 161 4.24 -1.36 4.72
N ALA A 162 3.19 -1.17 3.92
CA ALA A 162 3.19 -1.50 2.50
C ALA A 162 4.32 -0.79 1.72
N ASP A 163 4.52 0.51 1.97
CA ASP A 163 5.63 1.28 1.38
C ASP A 163 7.00 0.74 1.79
N SER A 164 7.15 0.29 3.04
CA SER A 164 8.40 -0.30 3.53
C SER A 164 8.72 -1.61 2.79
N ILE A 165 7.70 -2.41 2.50
CA ILE A 165 7.84 -3.62 1.69
C ILE A 165 8.17 -3.25 0.24
N LEU A 166 7.41 -2.32 -0.34
CA LEU A 166 7.62 -1.84 -1.71
C LEU A 166 9.04 -1.30 -1.92
N ALA A 167 9.59 -0.58 -0.94
CA ALA A 167 10.93 -0.01 -1.01
C ALA A 167 12.05 -1.06 -0.91
N LYS A 168 11.84 -2.12 -0.12
CA LYS A 168 12.85 -3.15 0.17
C LYS A 168 12.81 -4.33 -0.77
N THR A 169 11.72 -4.53 -1.47
CA THR A 169 11.49 -5.70 -2.33
C THR A 169 11.28 -5.29 -3.77
N ASN A 170 11.44 -6.26 -4.66
CA ASN A 170 11.17 -6.07 -6.08
C ASN A 170 9.81 -6.70 -6.45
N VAL A 171 8.78 -6.52 -5.62
CA VAL A 171 7.42 -7.00 -5.84
C VAL A 171 6.47 -5.83 -6.04
N ARG A 172 5.34 -6.07 -6.69
CA ARG A 172 4.20 -5.14 -6.68
C ARG A 172 3.55 -5.20 -5.30
N VAL A 173 3.10 -4.08 -4.76
CA VAL A 173 2.42 -4.04 -3.46
C VAL A 173 1.14 -3.25 -3.61
N ALA A 174 0.05 -3.73 -3.04
CA ALA A 174 -1.22 -3.02 -2.96
C ALA A 174 -1.88 -3.23 -1.59
N VAL A 175 -2.63 -2.24 -1.14
CA VAL A 175 -3.44 -2.30 0.08
C VAL A 175 -4.90 -2.28 -0.31
N LEU A 176 -5.69 -3.23 0.20
CA LEU A 176 -7.14 -3.29 0.04
C LEU A 176 -7.80 -3.18 1.41
N TYR A 177 -8.59 -2.14 1.63
CA TYR A 177 -9.52 -2.06 2.77
C TYR A 177 -10.91 -2.51 2.34
N VAL A 178 -11.49 -3.42 3.13
CA VAL A 178 -12.92 -3.77 3.08
C VAL A 178 -13.54 -3.27 4.38
N THR A 179 -14.45 -2.32 4.31
CA THR A 179 -14.90 -1.57 5.49
C THR A 179 -16.40 -1.25 5.46
N ASP A 180 -17.02 -1.33 6.63
CA ASP A 180 -18.36 -0.81 6.92
C ASP A 180 -18.29 0.46 7.79
N SER A 181 -17.10 1.09 7.90
CA SER A 181 -16.88 2.26 8.74
C SER A 181 -17.71 3.46 8.31
N GLU A 182 -18.20 4.19 9.29
CA GLU A 182 -19.04 5.39 9.12
C GLU A 182 -18.42 6.59 9.82
N PRO A 183 -18.77 7.84 9.47
CA PRO A 183 -18.24 9.02 10.12
C PRO A 183 -18.49 9.02 11.63
N GLU A 184 -19.58 8.42 12.08
CA GLU A 184 -19.96 8.28 13.50
C GLU A 184 -18.92 7.51 14.32
N ASN A 185 -18.15 6.61 13.70
CA ASN A 185 -17.06 5.88 14.36
C ASN A 185 -15.93 6.80 14.84
N TYR A 186 -15.81 8.01 14.26
CA TYR A 186 -14.76 8.99 14.56
C TYR A 186 -15.28 10.20 15.36
N ARG A 187 -16.50 10.16 15.83
CA ARG A 187 -17.15 11.30 16.50
C ARG A 187 -16.36 11.80 17.72
N GLU A 188 -15.76 10.90 18.48
CA GLU A 188 -14.95 11.24 19.65
C GLU A 188 -13.66 12.01 19.29
N ASP A 189 -13.15 11.80 18.08
CA ASP A 189 -11.89 12.42 17.64
C ASP A 189 -12.06 13.89 17.27
N TYR A 190 -13.26 14.31 16.89
CA TYR A 190 -13.55 15.68 16.47
C TYR A 190 -14.61 16.38 17.31
N THR A 191 -15.18 15.72 18.31
CA THR A 191 -16.02 16.33 19.33
C THR A 191 -15.29 16.27 20.67
N ASN A 192 -15.00 17.44 21.28
CA ASN A 192 -14.47 17.45 22.63
C ASN A 192 -15.64 17.36 23.63
N PRO A 193 -15.81 16.25 24.38
CA PRO A 193 -16.94 16.09 25.31
C PRO A 193 -16.89 17.09 26.46
N VAL A 194 -15.72 17.66 26.80
CA VAL A 194 -15.57 18.66 27.86
C VAL A 194 -16.07 20.04 27.41
N ILE A 195 -15.88 20.39 26.14
CA ILE A 195 -16.33 21.67 25.57
C ILE A 195 -17.81 21.59 25.16
N ASN A 196 -18.29 20.41 24.79
CA ASN A 196 -19.62 20.19 24.20
C ASN A 196 -20.80 20.38 25.18
N SER A 197 -20.59 20.42 26.50
CA SER A 197 -21.67 20.53 27.45
C SER A 197 -22.17 21.96 27.72
N SER A 198 -21.34 22.96 27.40
CA SER A 198 -21.65 24.36 27.75
C SER A 198 -21.31 25.41 26.69
N ASP A 199 -20.59 25.01 25.61
CA ASP A 199 -20.13 25.99 24.62
C ASP A 199 -21.07 26.07 23.41
N THR A 200 -21.78 27.20 23.30
CA THR A 200 -22.63 27.53 22.12
C THR A 200 -21.81 27.78 20.84
N HIS A 201 -20.48 27.86 20.94
CA HIS A 201 -19.54 28.05 19.83
C HIS A 201 -18.94 26.74 19.33
N ASP A 202 -19.34 25.59 19.87
CA ASP A 202 -18.86 24.30 19.41
C ASP A 202 -19.27 24.03 17.95
N LEU A 203 -18.32 24.21 17.07
CA LEU A 203 -18.49 24.01 15.62
C LEU A 203 -18.79 22.55 15.26
N SER A 204 -18.44 21.58 16.12
CA SER A 204 -18.67 20.15 15.88
C SER A 204 -20.14 19.79 15.74
N ARG A 205 -21.01 20.53 16.45
CA ARG A 205 -22.46 20.37 16.36
C ARG A 205 -23.10 21.05 15.15
N LYS A 206 -22.44 22.11 14.65
CA LYS A 206 -22.94 22.91 13.53
C LYS A 206 -22.42 22.44 12.18
N PHE A 207 -21.20 21.90 12.13
CA PHE A 207 -20.50 21.56 10.89
C PHE A 207 -19.76 20.22 11.01
N PRO A 208 -20.45 19.11 11.32
CA PRO A 208 -19.80 17.81 11.48
C PRO A 208 -19.09 17.34 10.19
N GLU A 209 -19.66 17.69 9.01
CA GLU A 209 -19.02 17.40 7.73
C GLU A 209 -17.69 18.11 7.54
N ALA A 210 -17.55 19.36 7.99
CA ALA A 210 -16.29 20.11 7.89
C ALA A 210 -15.19 19.49 8.76
N LEU A 211 -15.56 18.97 9.93
CA LEU A 211 -14.62 18.34 10.84
C LEU A 211 -14.13 16.98 10.32
N ILE A 212 -15.01 16.16 9.75
CA ILE A 212 -14.60 14.91 9.11
C ILE A 212 -13.72 15.17 7.89
N GLN A 213 -14.01 16.20 7.10
CA GLN A 213 -13.18 16.63 5.97
C GLN A 213 -11.80 17.11 6.43
N ASP A 214 -11.69 17.86 7.53
CA ASP A 214 -10.40 18.28 8.10
C ASP A 214 -9.58 17.07 8.52
N LYS A 215 -10.18 16.11 9.23
CA LYS A 215 -9.51 14.85 9.61
C LYS A 215 -9.00 14.10 8.38
N ILE A 216 -9.85 13.93 7.37
CA ILE A 216 -9.48 13.25 6.12
C ILE A 216 -8.36 14.00 5.40
N SER A 217 -8.44 15.34 5.33
CA SER A 217 -7.41 16.16 4.67
C SER A 217 -6.04 16.01 5.33
N LYS A 218 -5.98 15.93 6.66
CA LYS A 218 -4.75 15.65 7.41
C LYS A 218 -4.17 14.27 7.06
N VAL A 219 -5.02 13.25 7.01
CA VAL A 219 -4.61 11.90 6.60
C VAL A 219 -4.16 11.90 5.14
N ALA A 220 -4.91 12.55 4.23
CA ALA A 220 -4.59 12.63 2.81
C ALA A 220 -3.24 13.30 2.54
N ALA A 221 -2.87 14.32 3.31
CA ALA A 221 -1.56 14.97 3.21
C ALA A 221 -0.39 14.01 3.51
N VAL A 222 -0.56 13.11 4.48
CA VAL A 222 0.41 12.06 4.78
C VAL A 222 0.38 10.97 3.71
N MET A 223 -0.81 10.55 3.28
CA MET A 223 -1.01 9.53 2.24
C MET A 223 -0.43 9.96 0.89
N ALA A 224 -0.43 11.25 0.59
CA ALA A 224 0.17 11.80 -0.63
C ALA A 224 1.68 11.48 -0.77
N GLN A 225 2.36 11.13 0.31
CA GLN A 225 3.76 10.70 0.31
C GLN A 225 3.93 9.18 0.10
N ARG A 226 2.84 8.40 0.11
CA ARG A 226 2.87 6.93 -0.06
C ARG A 226 2.91 6.55 -1.54
N GLN A 227 3.53 5.40 -1.83
CA GLN A 227 3.67 4.88 -3.19
C GLN A 227 2.85 3.61 -3.42
N ALA A 228 2.61 2.82 -2.35
CA ALA A 228 1.71 1.67 -2.43
C ALA A 228 0.26 2.14 -2.64
N PRO A 229 -0.43 1.71 -3.71
CA PRO A 229 -1.80 2.12 -3.99
C PRO A 229 -2.76 1.56 -2.93
N LEU A 230 -3.69 2.41 -2.49
CA LEU A 230 -4.77 2.07 -1.57
C LEU A 230 -6.07 1.86 -2.36
N PHE A 231 -6.68 0.70 -2.19
CA PHE A 231 -8.02 0.40 -2.66
C PHE A 231 -8.96 0.32 -1.47
N VAL A 232 -10.16 0.85 -1.63
CA VAL A 232 -11.19 0.80 -0.59
C VAL A 232 -12.46 0.22 -1.19
N VAL A 233 -13.00 -0.84 -0.58
CA VAL A 233 -14.37 -1.32 -0.82
C VAL A 233 -15.18 -0.94 0.42
N HIS A 234 -16.05 0.04 0.25
CA HIS A 234 -16.95 0.51 1.31
C HIS A 234 -18.32 -0.14 1.14
N LEU A 235 -18.76 -0.89 2.15
CA LEU A 235 -19.88 -1.80 2.06
C LEU A 235 -21.25 -1.13 2.08
N ARG A 236 -21.32 0.14 2.46
CA ARG A 236 -22.57 0.90 2.56
C ARG A 236 -22.45 2.29 1.97
N TYR A 237 -23.21 2.56 0.91
CA TYR A 237 -23.33 3.91 0.39
C TYR A 237 -24.39 4.70 1.18
N ARG A 238 -24.05 5.92 1.57
CA ARG A 238 -24.97 6.85 2.24
C ARG A 238 -25.14 8.12 1.42
N SER A 239 -26.37 8.62 1.32
CA SER A 239 -26.73 9.84 0.57
C SER A 239 -26.97 11.06 1.47
N ASP A 240 -26.76 10.93 2.79
CA ASP A 240 -26.78 12.08 3.68
C ASP A 240 -25.46 12.88 3.60
N ARG A 241 -25.52 14.18 3.93
CA ARG A 241 -24.38 15.10 3.77
C ARG A 241 -23.10 14.64 4.47
N LEU A 242 -23.21 14.05 5.65
CA LEU A 242 -22.07 13.58 6.43
C LEU A 242 -21.47 12.30 5.80
N GLY A 243 -22.34 11.39 5.38
CA GLY A 243 -21.93 10.18 4.64
C GLY A 243 -21.27 10.51 3.32
N GLU A 244 -21.82 11.44 2.53
CA GLU A 244 -21.23 11.89 1.27
C GLU A 244 -19.85 12.56 1.47
N ALA A 245 -19.71 13.40 2.52
CA ALA A 245 -18.41 14.01 2.85
C ALA A 245 -17.36 12.96 3.22
N TYR A 246 -17.75 11.95 4.00
CA TYR A 246 -16.89 10.84 4.38
C TYR A 246 -16.45 10.00 3.16
N GLN A 247 -17.41 9.58 2.34
CA GLN A 247 -17.16 8.79 1.12
C GLN A 247 -16.29 9.53 0.11
N SER A 248 -16.54 10.83 -0.08
CA SER A 248 -15.68 11.69 -0.88
C SER A 248 -14.25 11.72 -0.35
N GLY A 249 -14.11 11.74 0.97
CA GLY A 249 -12.81 11.64 1.63
C GLY A 249 -12.12 10.31 1.42
N LEU A 250 -12.82 9.18 1.55
CA LEU A 250 -12.26 7.85 1.26
C LEU A 250 -11.78 7.74 -0.19
N LYS A 251 -12.56 8.31 -1.13
CA LYS A 251 -12.16 8.40 -2.53
C LYS A 251 -10.86 9.20 -2.68
N GLN A 252 -10.76 10.36 -2.03
CA GLN A 252 -9.54 11.18 -2.03
C GLN A 252 -8.33 10.41 -1.47
N LEU A 253 -8.48 9.65 -0.35
CA LEU A 253 -7.39 8.85 0.23
C LEU A 253 -6.89 7.77 -0.74
N ALA A 254 -7.80 7.13 -1.47
CA ALA A 254 -7.43 6.14 -2.48
C ALA A 254 -6.70 6.81 -3.66
N GLU A 255 -7.26 7.88 -4.22
CA GLU A 255 -6.74 8.58 -5.41
C GLU A 255 -5.36 9.19 -5.17
N VAL A 256 -5.10 9.79 -3.99
CA VAL A 256 -3.78 10.38 -3.69
C VAL A 256 -2.66 9.34 -3.60
N THR A 257 -2.97 8.06 -3.48
CA THR A 257 -2.00 6.96 -3.52
C THR A 257 -1.95 6.25 -4.88
N GLY A 258 -2.87 6.57 -5.79
CA GLY A 258 -2.99 5.94 -7.10
C GLY A 258 -3.88 4.70 -7.12
N GLY A 259 -4.68 4.46 -6.09
CA GLY A 259 -5.73 3.44 -6.08
C GLY A 259 -7.11 4.01 -6.32
N THR A 260 -8.15 3.31 -5.89
CA THR A 260 -9.55 3.72 -6.07
C THR A 260 -10.44 3.27 -4.92
N ALA A 261 -11.57 3.95 -4.73
CA ALA A 261 -12.62 3.55 -3.80
C ALA A 261 -13.87 3.10 -4.56
N ILE A 262 -14.48 2.00 -4.09
CA ILE A 262 -15.70 1.41 -4.62
C ILE A 262 -16.72 1.41 -3.49
N PHE A 263 -17.93 1.92 -3.76
CA PHE A 263 -19.00 2.03 -2.78
C PHE A 263 -20.16 1.13 -3.17
N CYS A 264 -20.58 0.22 -2.27
CA CYS A 264 -21.70 -0.67 -2.47
C CYS A 264 -23.01 0.02 -2.05
N ARG A 265 -24.00 -0.02 -2.89
CA ARG A 265 -25.34 0.53 -2.60
C ARG A 265 -26.26 -0.51 -1.95
N SER A 266 -25.96 -1.78 -2.15
CA SER A 266 -26.68 -2.90 -1.58
C SER A 266 -25.72 -4.06 -1.26
N SER A 267 -26.19 -5.03 -0.48
CA SER A 267 -25.42 -6.25 -0.16
C SER A 267 -25.10 -7.10 -1.38
N GLU A 268 -25.95 -7.06 -2.41
CA GLU A 268 -25.75 -7.81 -3.66
C GLU A 268 -24.55 -7.30 -4.46
N GLU A 269 -24.17 -6.03 -4.28
CA GLU A 269 -23.02 -5.43 -4.97
C GLU A 269 -21.67 -5.79 -4.33
N ILE A 270 -21.67 -6.31 -3.09
CA ILE A 270 -20.44 -6.52 -2.30
C ILE A 270 -19.46 -7.45 -3.02
N ALA A 271 -19.96 -8.60 -3.47
CA ALA A 271 -19.11 -9.59 -4.13
C ALA A 271 -18.49 -9.03 -5.42
N SER A 272 -19.28 -8.35 -6.25
CA SER A 272 -18.79 -7.74 -7.49
C SER A 272 -17.82 -6.58 -7.24
N ALA A 273 -18.01 -5.82 -6.17
CA ALA A 273 -17.12 -4.72 -5.77
C ALA A 273 -15.75 -5.24 -5.31
N ILE A 274 -15.72 -6.29 -4.49
CA ILE A 274 -14.48 -6.96 -4.06
C ILE A 274 -13.76 -7.57 -5.26
N HIS A 275 -14.48 -8.31 -6.11
CA HIS A 275 -13.91 -8.89 -7.31
C HIS A 275 -13.30 -7.82 -8.23
N ARG A 276 -14.00 -6.70 -8.44
CA ARG A 276 -13.50 -5.57 -9.24
C ARG A 276 -12.26 -4.94 -8.63
N ALA A 277 -12.21 -4.74 -7.31
CA ALA A 277 -11.04 -4.20 -6.63
C ALA A 277 -9.81 -5.11 -6.80
N LEU A 278 -9.98 -6.42 -6.59
CA LEU A 278 -8.92 -7.41 -6.79
C LEU A 278 -8.49 -7.52 -8.26
N GLY A 279 -9.43 -7.42 -9.19
CA GLY A 279 -9.15 -7.33 -10.63
C GLY A 279 -8.27 -6.15 -10.98
N LEU A 280 -8.57 -4.95 -10.47
CA LEU A 280 -7.74 -3.76 -10.64
C LEU A 280 -6.34 -3.95 -10.03
N ILE A 281 -6.24 -4.54 -8.84
CA ILE A 281 -4.96 -4.79 -8.17
C ILE A 281 -4.10 -5.77 -8.99
N THR A 282 -4.69 -6.87 -9.43
CA THR A 282 -3.96 -7.93 -10.15
C THR A 282 -3.55 -7.51 -11.55
N SER A 283 -4.35 -6.70 -12.25
CA SER A 283 -4.07 -6.20 -13.60
C SER A 283 -3.09 -5.03 -13.64
N SER A 284 -2.74 -4.41 -12.50
CA SER A 284 -1.84 -3.26 -12.47
C SER A 284 -0.40 -3.62 -12.84
N TYR A 285 0.30 -2.68 -13.44
CA TYR A 285 1.76 -2.67 -13.58
C TYR A 285 2.38 -1.89 -12.42
N SER A 286 3.62 -2.18 -12.07
CA SER A 286 4.45 -1.30 -11.23
C SER A 286 5.60 -0.77 -12.06
N VAL A 287 5.64 0.54 -12.27
CA VAL A 287 6.68 1.23 -13.03
C VAL A 287 7.61 1.93 -12.05
N ALA A 288 8.90 1.59 -12.08
CA ALA A 288 9.94 2.23 -11.29
C ALA A 288 10.67 3.28 -12.14
N VAL A 289 10.61 4.54 -11.71
CA VAL A 289 11.23 5.68 -12.38
C VAL A 289 12.34 6.23 -11.49
N ALA A 290 13.51 6.50 -12.07
CA ALA A 290 14.63 7.11 -11.35
C ALA A 290 14.22 8.50 -10.84
N LEU A 291 14.51 8.78 -9.57
CA LEU A 291 14.20 10.06 -8.95
C LEU A 291 15.46 10.93 -8.97
N PRO A 292 15.52 11.99 -9.80
CA PRO A 292 16.61 12.95 -9.79
C PRO A 292 16.61 13.74 -8.46
N GLU A 293 17.68 14.48 -8.21
CA GLU A 293 17.70 15.41 -7.09
C GLU A 293 16.73 16.56 -7.34
N LEU A 294 15.58 16.51 -6.69
CA LEU A 294 14.55 17.55 -6.77
C LEU A 294 14.61 18.44 -5.53
N ARG A 295 14.53 19.76 -5.74
CA ARG A 295 14.37 20.76 -4.67
C ARG A 295 12.91 20.96 -4.30
N ALA A 296 11.98 20.62 -5.20
CA ALA A 296 10.54 20.78 -4.99
C ALA A 296 10.00 19.73 -4.02
N LYS A 297 9.07 20.15 -3.13
CA LYS A 297 8.35 19.24 -2.22
C LYS A 297 7.35 18.34 -2.94
N SER A 298 6.84 18.77 -4.11
CA SER A 298 5.94 17.98 -4.96
C SER A 298 6.34 18.12 -6.41
N PHE A 299 6.03 17.11 -7.20
CA PHE A 299 6.32 17.09 -8.63
C PHE A 299 5.27 16.27 -9.38
N ASP A 300 5.17 16.54 -10.69
CA ASP A 300 4.34 15.79 -11.59
C ASP A 300 5.18 14.74 -12.34
N LEU A 301 4.60 13.54 -12.49
CA LEU A 301 5.10 12.45 -13.32
C LEU A 301 4.26 12.39 -14.59
N ARG A 302 4.93 12.34 -15.72
CA ARG A 302 4.32 12.00 -17.00
C ARG A 302 4.99 10.77 -17.58
N LEU A 303 4.17 9.78 -17.96
CA LEU A 303 4.59 8.59 -18.68
C LEU A 303 3.99 8.66 -20.09
N ASP A 304 4.78 8.28 -21.08
CA ASP A 304 4.37 8.27 -22.48
C ASP A 304 4.82 6.95 -23.14
N THR A 305 3.95 6.40 -23.97
CA THR A 305 4.17 5.16 -24.72
C THR A 305 4.29 5.38 -26.23
N GLY A 306 4.39 6.63 -26.67
CA GLY A 306 4.37 6.96 -28.11
C GLY A 306 3.03 6.60 -28.76
N GLY A 307 1.92 6.66 -28.03
CA GLY A 307 0.57 6.38 -28.52
C GLY A 307 0.20 4.90 -28.61
N LYS A 308 1.05 3.96 -28.17
CA LYS A 308 0.74 2.51 -28.18
C LYS A 308 -0.32 2.12 -27.16
N TYR A 309 -0.30 2.75 -25.98
CA TYR A 309 -1.18 2.44 -24.87
C TYR A 309 -1.73 3.71 -24.26
N THR A 310 -3.00 3.65 -23.83
CA THR A 310 -3.59 4.62 -22.91
C THR A 310 -3.25 4.22 -21.49
N LEU A 311 -2.62 5.14 -20.74
CA LEU A 311 -2.15 4.88 -19.38
C LEU A 311 -3.01 5.60 -18.36
N THR A 312 -3.45 4.85 -17.34
CA THR A 312 -4.10 5.40 -16.14
C THR A 312 -3.18 5.21 -14.95
N TYR A 313 -2.79 6.28 -14.29
CA TYR A 313 -1.88 6.26 -13.14
C TYR A 313 -1.94 7.57 -12.37
N ARG A 314 -1.36 7.58 -11.17
CA ARG A 314 -1.19 8.79 -10.38
C ARG A 314 -0.12 9.68 -10.99
N THR A 315 -0.46 10.93 -11.26
CA THR A 315 0.45 11.90 -11.89
C THR A 315 1.22 12.76 -10.89
N ARG A 316 0.66 13.06 -9.71
CA ARG A 316 1.27 13.98 -8.74
C ARG A 316 1.82 13.24 -7.53
N PHE A 317 3.05 13.58 -7.15
CA PHE A 317 3.77 12.99 -6.03
C PHE A 317 4.26 14.06 -5.05
N VAL A 318 4.32 13.69 -3.78
CA VAL A 318 4.88 14.52 -2.70
C VAL A 318 6.08 13.78 -2.13
N LEU A 319 7.21 14.48 -2.03
CA LEU A 319 8.40 13.92 -1.40
C LEU A 319 8.31 14.04 0.12
N LYS A 320 8.74 13.00 0.81
CA LYS A 320 8.93 13.05 2.25
C LYS A 320 10.04 14.06 2.55
N GLU A 321 9.80 15.00 3.47
CA GLU A 321 10.84 15.86 4.00
C GLU A 321 11.98 15.01 4.61
N ARG A 322 13.24 15.42 4.34
CA ARG A 322 14.42 14.73 4.85
C ARG A 322 14.63 15.02 6.31
#